data_f919356953a64bdd69fb96e65d211e26
#
_entry.id   f919356953a64bdd69fb96e65d211e26
#
_cell.length_a   1.000
_cell.length_b   1.000
_cell.length_c   1.000
_cell.angle_alpha   90.00
_cell.angle_beta   90.00
_cell.angle_gamma   90.00
#
_symmetry.space_group_name_H-M   'P 1'
#
loop_
_entity.id
_entity.type
_entity.pdbx_description
1 polymer ?
#
loop_
_entity_poly.entity_id
_entity_poly.type
_entity_poly.pdbx_seq_one_letter_code
_entity_poly.pdbx_strand_id
1 'polypeptide(L)'
;YMNIQKQDILNSLMKEPFINQRILAAQTGHSLGIVNRSVKELISEGYLDEEIRPTEKALNEAKEKAPKNAIILAAGFGMRMVPINTETPKGLLEIKGERLIERTIRQLHEVGITEIYVVVGFMKEQYEYLIDEYGVELIVTPDYASKNNLHSLKKAAGHLSNSYIIPCDIWCEKNPYSGQELYSWYMV
;
A
#
# COMPACT_ATOMS: atom_id res chain seq x y z
N TYR A 1 -6.04 22.27 -2.09
CA TYR A 1 -5.56 20.94 -2.48
C TYR A 1 -4.07 21.02 -2.83
N MET A 2 -3.23 20.27 -2.10
CA MET A 2 -1.80 20.18 -2.38
C MET A 2 -1.60 19.42 -3.70
N ASN A 3 -0.82 19.99 -4.66
CA ASN A 3 -0.55 19.29 -5.91
C ASN A 3 0.44 18.14 -5.72
N ILE A 4 0.51 17.21 -6.69
CA ILE A 4 1.36 16.01 -6.62
C ILE A 4 2.83 16.36 -6.36
N GLN A 5 3.35 17.40 -6.98
CA GLN A 5 4.75 17.83 -6.85
C GLN A 5 5.09 18.23 -5.41
N LYS A 6 4.21 19.00 -4.74
CA LYS A 6 4.38 19.34 -3.32
C LYS A 6 4.24 18.13 -2.40
N GLN A 7 3.33 17.21 -2.73
CA GLN A 7 3.15 15.97 -1.98
C GLN A 7 4.39 15.07 -2.05
N ASP A 8 4.96 14.89 -3.25
CA ASP A 8 6.19 14.11 -3.45
C ASP A 8 7.36 14.70 -2.66
N ILE A 9 7.52 16.03 -2.72
CA ILE A 9 8.59 16.73 -2.00
C ILE A 9 8.41 16.59 -0.49
N LEU A 10 7.20 16.84 0.02
CA LEU A 10 6.91 16.71 1.45
C LEU A 10 7.08 15.27 1.93
N ASN A 11 6.64 14.29 1.15
CA ASN A 11 6.79 12.86 1.45
C ASN A 11 8.28 12.45 1.50
N SER A 12 9.10 12.94 0.57
CA SER A 12 10.55 12.71 0.57
C SER A 12 11.21 13.30 1.83
N LEU A 13 10.84 14.52 2.21
CA LEU A 13 11.38 15.20 3.40
C LEU A 13 10.92 14.60 4.72
N MET A 14 9.80 13.88 4.73
CA MET A 14 9.37 13.11 5.92
C MET A 14 10.16 11.81 6.10
N LYS A 15 10.65 11.23 5.00
CA LYS A 15 11.42 9.97 5.02
C LYS A 15 12.90 10.23 5.29
N GLU A 16 13.45 11.29 4.72
CA GLU A 16 14.87 11.62 4.79
C GLU A 16 15.07 13.12 5.03
N PRO A 17 16.06 13.51 5.85
CA PRO A 17 16.33 14.92 6.10
C PRO A 17 16.80 15.64 4.84
N PHE A 18 16.46 16.93 4.77
CA PHE A 18 16.92 17.80 3.68
C PHE A 18 18.43 17.93 3.66
N ILE A 19 19.06 17.69 2.51
CA ILE A 19 20.50 17.90 2.29
C ILE A 19 20.68 19.11 1.38
N ASN A 20 20.17 19.05 0.15
CA ASN A 20 20.11 20.16 -0.79
C ASN A 20 19.04 19.89 -1.86
N GLN A 21 18.69 20.95 -2.61
CA GLN A 21 17.63 20.87 -3.62
C GLN A 21 17.96 19.95 -4.80
N ARG A 22 19.24 19.71 -5.13
CA ARG A 22 19.63 18.81 -6.21
C ARG A 22 19.38 17.36 -5.82
N ILE A 23 19.71 16.99 -4.58
CA ILE A 23 19.42 15.65 -4.04
C ILE A 23 17.91 15.46 -3.96
N LEU A 24 17.17 16.43 -3.44
CA LEU A 24 15.71 16.35 -3.37
C LEU A 24 15.07 16.22 -4.76
N ALA A 25 15.60 16.90 -5.78
CA ALA A 25 15.18 16.75 -7.17
C ALA A 25 15.42 15.32 -7.69
N ALA A 26 16.58 14.75 -7.40
CA ALA A 26 16.91 13.36 -7.78
C ALA A 26 16.00 12.34 -7.06
N GLN A 27 15.73 12.54 -5.77
CA GLN A 27 14.86 11.66 -4.96
C GLN A 27 13.40 11.67 -5.46
N THR A 28 12.90 12.85 -5.84
CA THR A 28 11.49 13.02 -6.25
C THR A 28 11.25 12.88 -7.75
N GLY A 29 12.32 12.84 -8.55
CA GLY A 29 12.23 12.80 -10.02
C GLY A 29 11.75 14.13 -10.66
N HIS A 30 11.68 15.22 -9.88
CA HIS A 30 11.27 16.53 -10.38
C HIS A 30 12.46 17.39 -10.80
N SER A 31 12.23 18.36 -11.70
CA SER A 31 13.25 19.33 -12.06
C SER A 31 13.60 20.25 -10.89
N LEU A 32 14.83 20.78 -10.87
CA LEU A 32 15.29 21.70 -9.82
C LEU A 32 14.40 22.94 -9.70
N GLY A 33 13.86 23.44 -10.82
CA GLY A 33 12.95 24.58 -10.82
C GLY A 33 11.60 24.28 -10.14
N ILE A 34 11.06 23.07 -10.36
CA ILE A 34 9.86 22.59 -9.69
C ILE A 34 10.11 22.46 -8.18
N VAL A 35 11.22 21.84 -7.80
CA VAL A 35 11.61 21.69 -6.39
C VAL A 35 11.72 23.04 -5.69
N ASN A 36 12.45 24.00 -6.29
CA ASN A 36 12.62 25.32 -5.72
C ASN A 36 11.29 26.04 -5.49
N ARG A 37 10.41 26.04 -6.51
CA ARG A 37 9.08 26.64 -6.40
C ARG A 37 8.23 25.95 -5.33
N SER A 38 8.16 24.65 -5.36
CA SER A 38 7.32 23.87 -4.42
C SER A 38 7.78 23.99 -2.97
N VAL A 39 9.10 24.01 -2.73
CA VAL A 39 9.66 24.27 -1.37
C VAL A 39 9.25 25.65 -0.86
N LYS A 40 9.38 26.71 -1.69
CA LYS A 40 8.93 28.06 -1.30
C LYS A 40 7.44 28.12 -0.98
N GLU A 41 6.62 27.46 -1.80
CA GLU A 41 5.17 27.38 -1.56
C GLU A 41 4.87 26.62 -0.28
N LEU A 42 5.52 25.48 -0.03
CA LEU A 42 5.33 24.68 1.19
C LEU A 42 5.74 25.44 2.46
N ILE A 43 6.79 26.27 2.40
CA ILE A 43 7.17 27.17 3.50
C ILE A 43 6.08 28.23 3.70
N SER A 44 5.64 28.90 2.64
CA SER A 44 4.61 29.93 2.73
C SER A 44 3.27 29.41 3.24
N GLU A 45 2.94 28.14 2.96
CA GLU A 45 1.75 27.46 3.39
C GLU A 45 1.89 26.84 4.80
N GLY A 46 3.07 26.91 5.41
CA GLY A 46 3.37 26.46 6.75
C GLY A 46 3.55 24.93 6.89
N TYR A 47 3.82 24.22 5.80
CA TYR A 47 4.16 22.79 5.81
C TYR A 47 5.63 22.51 6.06
N LEU A 48 6.49 23.45 5.70
CA LEU A 48 7.93 23.42 5.98
C LEU A 48 8.33 24.66 6.78
N ASP A 49 9.34 24.53 7.62
CA ASP A 49 10.01 25.66 8.27
C ASP A 49 11.10 26.27 7.35
N GLU A 50 11.79 27.31 7.83
CA GLU A 50 12.84 28.00 7.07
C GLU A 50 14.06 27.12 6.79
N GLU A 51 14.28 26.08 7.61
CA GLU A 51 15.33 25.06 7.41
C GLU A 51 14.87 23.87 6.56
N ILE A 52 13.69 23.98 5.92
CA ILE A 52 13.10 22.96 5.03
C ILE A 52 12.82 21.66 5.78
N ARG A 53 12.39 21.75 7.02
CA ARG A 53 11.93 20.60 7.82
C ARG A 53 10.40 20.57 7.89
N PRO A 54 9.78 19.39 7.87
CA PRO A 54 8.32 19.26 8.05
C PRO A 54 7.87 19.83 9.41
N THR A 55 6.84 20.66 9.37
CA THR A 55 6.22 21.25 10.57
C THR A 55 5.20 20.30 11.21
N GLU A 56 4.71 20.64 12.43
CA GLU A 56 3.62 19.89 13.07
C GLU A 56 2.37 19.81 12.18
N LYS A 57 2.05 20.86 11.42
CA LYS A 57 0.96 20.85 10.46
C LYS A 57 1.14 19.75 9.41
N ALA A 58 2.33 19.62 8.85
CA ALA A 58 2.66 18.59 7.89
C ALA A 58 2.56 17.19 8.50
N LEU A 59 3.10 17.01 9.70
CA LEU A 59 3.08 15.72 10.41
C LEU A 59 1.66 15.29 10.78
N ASN A 60 0.81 16.21 11.21
CA ASN A 60 -0.59 15.91 11.53
C ASN A 60 -1.40 15.52 10.29
N GLU A 61 -1.22 16.25 9.18
CA GLU A 61 -1.87 15.89 7.92
C GLU A 61 -1.41 14.51 7.41
N ALA A 62 -0.13 14.20 7.55
CA ALA A 62 0.39 12.87 7.20
C ALA A 62 -0.22 11.76 8.07
N LYS A 63 -0.40 11.98 9.37
CA LYS A 63 -1.07 11.02 10.26
C LYS A 63 -2.53 10.81 9.91
N GLU A 64 -3.26 11.86 9.54
CA GLU A 64 -4.65 11.75 9.12
C GLU A 64 -4.82 10.96 7.82
N LYS A 65 -3.87 11.10 6.89
CA LYS A 65 -3.86 10.43 5.59
C LYS A 65 -3.17 9.06 5.61
N ALA A 66 -2.50 8.70 6.70
CA ALA A 66 -1.78 7.44 6.84
C ALA A 66 -2.69 6.24 6.55
N PRO A 67 -2.19 5.20 5.86
CA PRO A 67 -2.92 3.95 5.71
C PRO A 67 -3.24 3.34 7.07
N LYS A 68 -4.51 2.97 7.27
CA LYS A 68 -4.97 2.39 8.53
C LYS A 68 -5.02 0.87 8.49
N ASN A 69 -5.32 0.34 7.32
CA ASN A 69 -5.47 -1.10 7.10
C ASN A 69 -5.09 -1.50 5.67
N ALA A 70 -5.13 -2.79 5.40
CA ALA A 70 -4.95 -3.35 4.07
C ALA A 70 -6.03 -4.38 3.76
N ILE A 71 -6.44 -4.44 2.50
CA ILE A 71 -7.39 -5.40 1.96
C ILE A 71 -6.69 -6.17 0.85
N ILE A 72 -6.48 -7.47 1.07
CA ILE A 72 -5.85 -8.37 0.10
C ILE A 72 -6.94 -9.14 -0.64
N LEU A 73 -6.96 -9.04 -1.94
CA LEU A 73 -7.95 -9.67 -2.81
C LEU A 73 -7.46 -11.05 -3.26
N ALA A 74 -7.96 -12.11 -2.62
CA ALA A 74 -7.56 -13.50 -2.82
C ALA A 74 -8.72 -14.43 -3.24
N ALA A 75 -9.86 -13.88 -3.66
CA ALA A 75 -11.04 -14.67 -3.99
C ALA A 75 -11.02 -15.32 -5.38
N GLY A 76 -10.09 -14.91 -6.26
CA GLY A 76 -10.07 -15.30 -7.67
C GLY A 76 -9.75 -16.79 -7.89
N PHE A 77 -10.48 -17.43 -8.81
CA PHE A 77 -10.29 -18.83 -9.20
C PHE A 77 -8.98 -19.11 -9.96
N GLY A 78 -8.32 -18.07 -10.50
CA GLY A 78 -7.06 -18.26 -11.23
C GLY A 78 -7.17 -19.01 -12.55
N MET A 79 -8.31 -18.96 -13.24
CA MET A 79 -8.59 -19.70 -14.50
C MET A 79 -7.50 -19.59 -15.58
N ARG A 80 -6.72 -18.52 -15.59
CA ARG A 80 -5.60 -18.36 -16.54
C ARG A 80 -4.41 -19.29 -16.28
N MET A 81 -4.40 -19.98 -15.14
CA MET A 81 -3.33 -20.90 -14.74
C MET A 81 -3.70 -22.38 -14.87
N VAL A 82 -4.91 -22.67 -15.36
CA VAL A 82 -5.32 -24.04 -15.72
C VAL A 82 -4.59 -24.45 -17.01
N PRO A 83 -3.92 -25.63 -17.09
CA PRO A 83 -3.95 -26.76 -16.16
C PRO A 83 -2.83 -26.74 -15.09
N ILE A 84 -2.00 -25.71 -15.00
CA ILE A 84 -0.75 -25.72 -14.24
C ILE A 84 -1.01 -25.80 -12.73
N ASN A 85 -2.13 -25.25 -12.24
CA ASN A 85 -2.41 -25.26 -10.81
C ASN A 85 -3.90 -25.21 -10.49
N THR A 86 -4.50 -26.36 -10.27
CA THR A 86 -5.90 -26.51 -9.82
C THR A 86 -6.01 -26.76 -8.33
N GLU A 87 -4.88 -27.00 -7.63
CA GLU A 87 -4.86 -27.43 -6.23
C GLU A 87 -4.41 -26.34 -5.25
N THR A 88 -3.70 -25.33 -5.73
CA THR A 88 -3.17 -24.24 -4.89
C THR A 88 -3.71 -22.88 -5.33
N PRO A 89 -4.32 -22.09 -4.44
CA PRO A 89 -4.72 -20.74 -4.71
C PRO A 89 -3.52 -19.86 -5.06
N LYS A 90 -3.72 -18.85 -5.92
CA LYS A 90 -2.64 -17.96 -6.39
C LYS A 90 -1.84 -17.31 -5.26
N GLY A 91 -2.51 -16.84 -4.21
CA GLY A 91 -1.85 -16.18 -3.08
C GLY A 91 -0.93 -17.10 -2.28
N LEU A 92 -1.11 -18.44 -2.42
CA LEU A 92 -0.30 -19.45 -1.74
C LEU A 92 0.81 -20.03 -2.62
N LEU A 93 0.98 -19.53 -3.85
CA LEU A 93 2.12 -19.89 -4.67
C LEU A 93 3.41 -19.38 -4.03
N GLU A 94 4.44 -20.23 -4.08
CA GLU A 94 5.74 -19.93 -3.51
C GLU A 94 6.68 -19.35 -4.56
N ILE A 95 7.35 -18.27 -4.18
CA ILE A 95 8.47 -17.68 -4.92
C ILE A 95 9.65 -17.56 -3.96
N LYS A 96 10.79 -18.09 -4.35
CA LYS A 96 12.01 -18.08 -3.50
C LYS A 96 11.80 -18.66 -2.10
N GLY A 97 10.88 -19.63 -1.96
CA GLY A 97 10.61 -20.32 -0.68
C GLY A 97 9.67 -19.56 0.27
N GLU A 98 9.00 -18.51 -0.19
CA GLU A 98 8.03 -17.75 0.58
C GLU A 98 6.71 -17.64 -0.21
N ARG A 99 5.56 -17.83 0.44
CA ARG A 99 4.25 -17.66 -0.19
C ARG A 99 3.96 -16.19 -0.45
N LEU A 100 3.35 -15.90 -1.61
CA LEU A 100 3.06 -14.52 -2.04
C LEU A 100 2.28 -13.72 -1.00
N ILE A 101 1.22 -14.30 -0.46
CA ILE A 101 0.37 -13.61 0.52
C ILE A 101 1.08 -13.40 1.86
N GLU A 102 1.89 -14.38 2.30
CA GLU A 102 2.65 -14.27 3.55
C GLU A 102 3.69 -13.16 3.47
N ARG A 103 4.38 -13.07 2.32
CA ARG A 103 5.31 -11.96 2.06
C ARG A 103 4.62 -10.60 2.12
N THR A 104 3.46 -10.47 1.46
CA THR A 104 2.68 -9.22 1.49
C THR A 104 2.28 -8.85 2.91
N ILE A 105 1.76 -9.81 3.70
CA ILE A 105 1.38 -9.58 5.09
C ILE A 105 2.59 -9.16 5.94
N ARG A 106 3.72 -9.85 5.79
CA ARG A 106 4.95 -9.51 6.51
C ARG A 106 5.43 -8.11 6.17
N GLN A 107 5.44 -7.73 4.89
CA GLN A 107 5.83 -6.39 4.44
C GLN A 107 4.90 -5.30 5.00
N LEU A 108 3.60 -5.57 5.12
CA LEU A 108 2.64 -4.67 5.77
C LEU A 108 2.92 -4.53 7.27
N HIS A 109 3.19 -5.64 7.97
CA HIS A 109 3.55 -5.62 9.39
C HIS A 109 4.84 -4.83 9.65
N GLU A 110 5.85 -4.94 8.78
CA GLU A 110 7.12 -4.20 8.87
C GLU A 110 6.92 -2.68 8.91
N VAL A 111 5.86 -2.17 8.28
CA VAL A 111 5.52 -0.73 8.26
C VAL A 111 4.42 -0.35 9.25
N GLY A 112 4.04 -1.28 10.15
CA GLY A 112 3.08 -1.02 11.22
C GLY A 112 1.61 -1.18 10.83
N ILE A 113 1.30 -1.73 9.65
CA ILE A 113 -0.08 -2.02 9.23
C ILE A 113 -0.42 -3.44 9.67
N THR A 114 -1.19 -3.54 10.75
CA THR A 114 -1.56 -4.81 11.40
C THR A 114 -3.01 -5.21 11.19
N GLU A 115 -3.89 -4.26 10.85
CA GLU A 115 -5.28 -4.52 10.51
C GLU A 115 -5.38 -4.94 9.04
N ILE A 116 -5.43 -6.25 8.78
CA ILE A 116 -5.38 -6.82 7.44
C ILE A 116 -6.59 -7.72 7.22
N TYR A 117 -7.33 -7.43 6.15
CA TYR A 117 -8.46 -8.22 5.67
C TYR A 117 -8.07 -8.98 4.41
N VAL A 118 -8.35 -10.27 4.37
CA VAL A 118 -8.12 -11.11 3.18
C VAL A 118 -9.47 -11.56 2.65
N VAL A 119 -9.82 -11.10 1.46
CA VAL A 119 -11.05 -11.50 0.77
C VAL A 119 -10.80 -12.82 0.06
N VAL A 120 -11.44 -13.89 0.52
CA VAL A 120 -11.25 -15.25 0.04
C VAL A 120 -12.54 -15.81 -0.59
N GLY A 121 -12.39 -16.80 -1.43
CA GLY A 121 -13.51 -17.48 -2.08
C GLY A 121 -13.11 -18.89 -2.47
N PHE A 122 -12.40 -19.06 -3.58
CA PHE A 122 -11.89 -20.34 -4.04
C PHE A 122 -10.87 -20.90 -3.05
N MET A 123 -11.10 -22.13 -2.57
CA MET A 123 -10.24 -22.82 -1.61
C MET A 123 -9.97 -22.00 -0.33
N LYS A 124 -10.99 -21.30 0.18
CA LYS A 124 -10.88 -20.44 1.38
C LYS A 124 -10.25 -21.13 2.57
N GLU A 125 -10.47 -22.45 2.72
CA GLU A 125 -9.95 -23.27 3.81
C GLU A 125 -8.42 -23.28 3.85
N GLN A 126 -7.77 -23.14 2.71
CA GLN A 126 -6.30 -23.09 2.62
C GLN A 126 -5.71 -21.78 3.16
N TYR A 127 -6.53 -20.73 3.35
CA TYR A 127 -6.13 -19.45 3.92
C TYR A 127 -6.40 -19.32 5.44
N GLU A 128 -7.13 -20.27 6.05
CA GLU A 128 -7.57 -20.17 7.45
C GLU A 128 -6.41 -20.05 8.44
N TYR A 129 -5.28 -20.70 8.16
CA TYR A 129 -4.07 -20.61 9.00
C TYR A 129 -3.54 -19.18 9.16
N LEU A 130 -3.83 -18.28 8.19
CA LEU A 130 -3.40 -16.88 8.25
C LEU A 130 -4.03 -16.13 9.43
N ILE A 131 -5.19 -16.57 9.91
CA ILE A 131 -5.85 -16.00 11.09
C ILE A 131 -4.97 -16.21 12.33
N ASP A 132 -4.55 -17.44 12.56
CA ASP A 132 -3.80 -17.82 13.76
C ASP A 132 -2.33 -17.36 13.69
N GLU A 133 -1.70 -17.48 12.51
CA GLU A 133 -0.27 -17.19 12.36
C GLU A 133 0.04 -15.71 12.13
N TYR A 134 -0.87 -14.96 11.48
CA TYR A 134 -0.63 -13.56 11.08
C TYR A 134 -1.65 -12.57 11.64
N GLY A 135 -2.69 -13.03 12.32
CA GLY A 135 -3.71 -12.15 12.91
C GLY A 135 -4.57 -11.42 11.89
N VAL A 136 -4.75 -11.98 10.69
CA VAL A 136 -5.61 -11.40 9.66
C VAL A 136 -7.07 -11.79 9.86
N GLU A 137 -7.98 -11.03 9.26
CA GLU A 137 -9.40 -11.36 9.20
C GLU A 137 -9.78 -11.82 7.79
N LEU A 138 -10.48 -12.96 7.67
CA LEU A 138 -10.97 -13.47 6.39
C LEU A 138 -12.37 -12.97 6.09
N ILE A 139 -12.56 -12.41 4.90
CA ILE A 139 -13.88 -12.02 4.37
C ILE A 139 -14.23 -12.99 3.26
N VAL A 140 -15.24 -13.84 3.49
CA VAL A 140 -15.64 -14.87 2.52
C VAL A 140 -16.60 -14.30 1.48
N THR A 141 -16.29 -14.50 0.19
CA THR A 141 -17.20 -14.21 -0.91
C THR A 141 -17.62 -15.52 -1.61
N PRO A 142 -18.92 -15.87 -1.58
CA PRO A 142 -19.39 -17.10 -2.25
C PRO A 142 -19.42 -16.99 -3.77
N ASP A 143 -19.42 -15.77 -4.31
CA ASP A 143 -19.62 -15.49 -5.73
C ASP A 143 -18.30 -15.42 -6.53
N TYR A 144 -17.21 -15.99 -6.02
CA TYR A 144 -15.87 -15.89 -6.62
C TYR A 144 -15.78 -16.42 -8.07
N ALA A 145 -16.60 -17.42 -8.41
CA ALA A 145 -16.56 -18.07 -9.72
C ALA A 145 -17.16 -17.20 -10.85
N SER A 146 -18.05 -16.28 -10.52
CA SER A 146 -18.83 -15.49 -11.51
C SER A 146 -18.49 -14.00 -11.51
N LYS A 147 -17.70 -13.52 -10.56
CA LYS A 147 -17.46 -12.08 -10.35
C LYS A 147 -15.97 -11.75 -10.19
N ASN A 148 -15.63 -10.50 -10.49
CA ASN A 148 -14.26 -9.98 -10.50
C ASN A 148 -13.82 -9.36 -9.16
N ASN A 149 -12.59 -8.85 -9.10
CA ASN A 149 -12.01 -8.19 -7.95
C ASN A 149 -12.84 -7.02 -7.40
N LEU A 150 -13.56 -6.30 -8.26
CA LEU A 150 -14.43 -5.19 -7.83
C LEU A 150 -15.58 -5.69 -6.96
N HIS A 151 -16.16 -6.85 -7.28
CA HIS A 151 -17.18 -7.47 -6.45
C HIS A 151 -16.61 -7.94 -5.10
N SER A 152 -15.41 -8.52 -5.11
CA SER A 152 -14.69 -8.90 -3.89
C SER A 152 -14.41 -7.69 -3.00
N LEU A 153 -13.99 -6.59 -3.59
CA LEU A 153 -13.76 -5.33 -2.87
C LEU A 153 -15.06 -4.78 -2.26
N LYS A 154 -16.20 -4.93 -2.94
CA LYS A 154 -17.51 -4.52 -2.41
C LYS A 154 -17.87 -5.27 -1.12
N LYS A 155 -17.46 -6.52 -0.95
CA LYS A 155 -17.65 -7.27 0.31
C LYS A 155 -16.85 -6.69 1.46
N ALA A 156 -15.68 -6.12 1.17
CA ALA A 156 -14.84 -5.44 2.15
C ALA A 156 -15.18 -3.94 2.31
N ALA A 157 -16.25 -3.43 1.67
CA ALA A 157 -16.55 -2.00 1.62
C ALA A 157 -16.72 -1.35 3.01
N GLY A 158 -17.21 -2.10 3.99
CA GLY A 158 -17.35 -1.62 5.37
C GLY A 158 -16.03 -1.36 6.09
N HIS A 159 -14.91 -1.91 5.59
CA HIS A 159 -13.58 -1.76 6.14
C HIS A 159 -12.72 -0.75 5.36
N LEU A 160 -13.24 -0.21 4.25
CA LEU A 160 -12.54 0.79 3.45
C LEU A 160 -12.37 2.10 4.21
N SER A 161 -11.14 2.54 4.30
CA SER A 161 -10.73 3.84 4.85
C SER A 161 -9.56 4.36 4.02
N ASN A 162 -8.51 4.89 4.63
CA ASN A 162 -7.20 5.02 3.99
C ASN A 162 -6.57 3.62 3.96
N SER A 163 -6.84 2.86 2.91
CA SER A 163 -6.53 1.44 2.83
C SER A 163 -5.59 1.14 1.68
N TYR A 164 -4.65 0.21 1.89
CA TYR A 164 -4.03 -0.49 0.78
C TYR A 164 -5.00 -1.53 0.23
N ILE A 165 -5.13 -1.58 -1.09
CA ILE A 165 -5.90 -2.61 -1.81
C ILE A 165 -4.91 -3.36 -2.67
N ILE A 166 -4.71 -4.66 -2.37
CA ILE A 166 -3.59 -5.43 -2.87
C ILE A 166 -4.10 -6.73 -3.50
N PRO A 167 -3.77 -7.03 -4.76
CA PRO A 167 -3.96 -8.38 -5.32
C PRO A 167 -3.05 -9.39 -4.59
N CYS A 168 -3.51 -10.63 -4.42
CA CYS A 168 -2.78 -11.67 -3.69
C CYS A 168 -1.59 -12.26 -4.47
N ASP A 169 -1.48 -11.98 -5.75
CA ASP A 169 -0.50 -12.58 -6.69
C ASP A 169 0.63 -11.61 -7.08
N ILE A 170 0.99 -10.70 -6.17
CA ILE A 170 2.09 -9.74 -6.34
C ILE A 170 3.33 -10.22 -5.59
N TRP A 171 4.49 -10.07 -6.23
CA TRP A 171 5.80 -10.20 -5.62
C TRP A 171 6.56 -8.88 -5.67
N CYS A 172 6.92 -8.32 -4.53
CA CYS A 172 7.78 -7.16 -4.42
C CYS A 172 9.09 -7.54 -3.73
N GLU A 173 10.21 -7.35 -4.44
CA GLU A 173 11.56 -7.65 -3.88
C GLU A 173 11.84 -6.77 -2.66
N LYS A 174 11.59 -5.47 -2.80
CA LYS A 174 11.65 -4.50 -1.70
C LYS A 174 10.25 -4.18 -1.21
N ASN A 175 10.11 -3.86 0.07
CA ASN A 175 8.84 -3.47 0.63
C ASN A 175 8.33 -2.18 -0.03
N PRO A 176 7.20 -2.22 -0.77
CA PRO A 176 6.64 -1.07 -1.44
C PRO A 176 5.72 -0.25 -0.52
N TYR A 177 5.36 -0.79 0.66
CA TYR A 177 4.39 -0.18 1.56
C TYR A 177 5.05 0.82 2.50
N SER A 178 4.24 1.75 3.01
CA SER A 178 4.65 2.76 3.96
C SER A 178 3.54 2.98 4.99
N GLY A 179 3.92 3.29 6.21
CA GLY A 179 2.99 3.77 7.24
C GLY A 179 2.57 5.23 7.05
N GLN A 180 3.10 5.92 6.03
CA GLN A 180 2.84 7.34 5.76
C GLN A 180 2.62 7.56 4.27
N GLU A 181 1.37 7.83 3.89
CA GLU A 181 1.01 8.13 2.50
C GLU A 181 0.20 9.42 2.47
N LEU A 182 0.65 10.39 1.67
CA LEU A 182 -0.01 11.70 1.55
C LEU A 182 -1.06 11.75 0.45
N TYR A 183 -1.07 10.80 -0.46
CA TYR A 183 -2.00 10.73 -1.59
C TYR A 183 -2.19 9.30 -2.08
N SER A 184 -3.26 9.07 -2.82
CA SER A 184 -3.51 7.79 -3.48
C SER A 184 -2.55 7.57 -4.64
N TRP A 185 -1.98 6.38 -4.72
CA TRP A 185 -1.11 5.96 -5.82
C TRP A 185 -1.48 4.56 -6.29
N TYR A 186 -1.01 4.20 -7.45
CA TYR A 186 -1.22 2.90 -8.07
C TYR A 186 0.11 2.33 -8.57
N MET A 187 0.36 1.08 -8.25
CA MET A 187 1.56 0.36 -8.71
C MET A 187 1.33 -0.18 -10.12
N VAL A 188 2.21 0.10 -11.05
CA VAL A 188 2.23 -0.39 -12.43
C VAL A 188 3.42 -1.28 -12.69
#